data_2683bb2ee58e79fc7dfcf66fcd3b04ef
#
_entry.id   2683bb2ee58e79fc7dfcf66fcd3b04ef
#
_cell.length_a   1.000
_cell.length_b   1.000
_cell.length_c   1.000
_cell.angle_alpha   90.00
_cell.angle_beta   90.00
_cell.angle_gamma   90.00
#
_symmetry.space_group_name_H-M   'P 1'
#
loop_
_entity.id
_entity.type
_entity.pdbx_description
1 polymer ?
#
loop_
_entity_poly.entity_id
_entity_poly.type
_entity_poly.pdbx_seq_one_letter_code
_entity_poly.pdbx_strand_id
1 'polypeptide(L)'
;MMSEYAFYSPADVDDYLLLLQDFPDCFNNILDYEQEKADAGLFMSDESANEVIASCQSFIEDPDNNMLIEVFPEKLESVSGLSDSDKADYIKRNDQAVHDYVIPAYQSLIKGMEALKGSGTNENGLCYFDHGKEYYEYLVKSQTGSDKTPEELIEWLDDTLQNTIVQMALLLSSDDSLADKLDEAIDISENDPKIILQTLQSSLKEDFPDAVSSQYTLKYVPESLEDSMNPAFYMIPPVDVTDSNVIYLNNSQITDNLSLFTTLAHEGYPGHLYQQSAFSATDPDPLRQAMNFLGYVEGWATYAENMSYTWAGLDVNLARCLQLNQDITLALYGRIDLGIHYEGWTTDDVTEFLSDYGLDDDETVHSVFRAIVSDPASYLPYCIGYMEFKELRDDTEETMGDDFNLKEFHQCILNIGPCSFDVLEKYIQKDYIRA
;
A
#
# COMPACT_ATOMS: atom_id res chain seq x y z
N MET A 1 -7.64 5.40 11.47
CA MET A 1 -7.83 6.88 11.36
C MET A 1 -8.15 7.51 12.73
N MET A 2 -9.26 7.18 13.40
CA MET A 2 -9.58 7.77 14.72
C MET A 2 -8.57 7.42 15.82
N SER A 3 -7.99 6.24 15.81
CA SER A 3 -6.90 5.85 16.71
C SER A 3 -5.68 6.78 16.60
N GLU A 4 -5.43 7.33 15.42
CA GLU A 4 -4.29 8.19 15.13
C GLU A 4 -4.59 9.70 15.19
N TYR A 5 -5.83 10.08 15.46
CA TYR A 5 -6.18 11.49 15.63
C TYR A 5 -5.35 12.14 16.74
N ALA A 6 -4.46 13.05 16.42
CA ALA A 6 -3.51 13.63 17.37
C ALA A 6 -4.17 14.68 18.27
N PHE A 7 -3.81 14.68 19.57
CA PHE A 7 -4.26 15.68 20.54
C PHE A 7 -3.12 16.64 20.89
N TYR A 8 -3.17 17.86 20.40
CA TYR A 8 -2.22 18.93 20.73
C TYR A 8 -2.75 19.83 21.86
N SER A 9 -4.08 19.91 21.98
CA SER A 9 -4.78 20.77 22.95
C SER A 9 -6.07 20.12 23.43
N PRO A 10 -6.68 20.64 24.53
CA PRO A 10 -8.00 20.18 24.96
C PRO A 10 -9.11 20.35 23.90
N ALA A 11 -8.98 21.33 23.00
CA ALA A 11 -9.93 21.53 21.90
C ALA A 11 -9.94 20.35 20.94
N ASP A 12 -8.78 19.77 20.64
CA ASP A 12 -8.67 18.61 19.73
C ASP A 12 -9.35 17.37 20.34
N VAL A 13 -9.32 17.24 21.69
CA VAL A 13 -10.05 16.17 22.39
C VAL A 13 -11.55 16.38 22.29
N ASP A 14 -12.03 17.62 22.42
CA ASP A 14 -13.45 17.92 22.24
C ASP A 14 -13.90 17.69 20.78
N ASP A 15 -13.09 18.08 19.80
CA ASP A 15 -13.36 17.84 18.38
C ASP A 15 -13.39 16.33 18.06
N TYR A 16 -12.45 15.56 18.59
CA TYR A 16 -12.45 14.10 18.48
C TYR A 16 -13.76 13.48 19.01
N LEU A 17 -14.21 13.90 20.17
CA LEU A 17 -15.47 13.41 20.75
C LEU A 17 -16.69 13.79 19.93
N LEU A 18 -16.66 14.94 19.24
CA LEU A 18 -17.70 15.31 18.28
C LEU A 18 -17.68 14.41 17.04
N LEU A 19 -16.48 14.10 16.51
CA LEU A 19 -16.33 13.18 15.38
C LEU A 19 -16.86 11.77 15.71
N LEU A 20 -16.69 11.28 16.95
CA LEU A 20 -17.31 10.01 17.34
C LEU A 20 -18.84 10.07 17.32
N GLN A 21 -19.43 11.23 17.61
CA GLN A 21 -20.88 11.41 17.56
C GLN A 21 -21.43 11.47 16.13
N ASP A 22 -20.59 11.77 15.14
CA ASP A 22 -20.97 11.83 13.73
C ASP A 22 -20.97 10.44 13.05
N PHE A 23 -20.46 9.37 13.69
CA PHE A 23 -20.44 8.03 13.10
C PHE A 23 -21.79 7.55 12.59
N PRO A 24 -22.92 7.73 13.33
CA PRO A 24 -24.24 7.31 12.83
C PRO A 24 -24.63 8.01 11.52
N ASP A 25 -24.38 9.32 11.40
CA ASP A 25 -24.71 10.07 10.19
C ASP A 25 -23.79 9.68 9.02
N CYS A 26 -22.50 9.48 9.29
CA CYS A 26 -21.55 9.00 8.30
C CYS A 26 -21.96 7.63 7.74
N PHE A 27 -22.26 6.66 8.60
CA PHE A 27 -22.62 5.31 8.18
C PHE A 27 -24.00 5.21 7.54
N ASN A 28 -24.94 6.08 7.94
CA ASN A 28 -26.21 6.20 7.22
C ASN A 28 -26.00 6.71 5.77
N ASN A 29 -25.11 7.69 5.57
CA ASN A 29 -24.78 8.16 4.21
C ASN A 29 -24.10 7.06 3.38
N ILE A 30 -23.27 6.21 3.98
CA ILE A 30 -22.69 5.03 3.30
C ILE A 30 -23.81 4.06 2.91
N LEU A 31 -24.73 3.74 3.82
CA LEU A 31 -25.85 2.85 3.53
C LEU A 31 -26.77 3.40 2.44
N ASP A 32 -27.05 4.71 2.45
CA ASP A 32 -27.83 5.35 1.40
C ASP A 32 -27.15 5.21 0.03
N TYR A 33 -25.83 5.39 -0.01
CA TYR A 33 -25.03 5.21 -1.23
C TYR A 33 -25.04 3.74 -1.71
N GLU A 34 -24.84 2.79 -0.80
CA GLU A 34 -24.89 1.37 -1.14
C GLU A 34 -26.30 0.92 -1.59
N GLN A 35 -27.35 1.53 -1.04
CA GLN A 35 -28.73 1.30 -1.52
C GLN A 35 -28.91 1.85 -2.96
N GLU A 36 -28.39 3.03 -3.27
CA GLU A 36 -28.41 3.56 -4.64
C GLU A 36 -27.64 2.65 -5.62
N LYS A 37 -26.49 2.10 -5.20
CA LYS A 37 -25.76 1.10 -5.98
C LYS A 37 -26.59 -0.17 -6.19
N ALA A 38 -27.24 -0.67 -5.14
CA ALA A 38 -28.09 -1.86 -5.22
C ALA A 38 -29.27 -1.64 -6.18
N ASP A 39 -29.93 -0.49 -6.11
CA ASP A 39 -31.04 -0.12 -7.00
C ASP A 39 -30.59 -0.01 -8.48
N ALA A 40 -29.32 0.35 -8.70
CA ALA A 40 -28.69 0.39 -10.02
C ALA A 40 -28.12 -0.97 -10.48
N GLY A 41 -28.17 -2.03 -9.64
CA GLY A 41 -27.55 -3.33 -9.93
C GLY A 41 -26.02 -3.34 -9.84
N LEU A 42 -25.44 -2.37 -9.11
CA LEU A 42 -23.99 -2.17 -8.94
C LEU A 42 -23.51 -2.51 -7.52
N PHE A 43 -24.35 -3.16 -6.71
CA PHE A 43 -23.93 -3.61 -5.38
C PHE A 43 -22.83 -4.67 -5.51
N MET A 44 -21.95 -4.71 -4.52
CA MET A 44 -20.85 -5.67 -4.46
C MET A 44 -21.34 -7.13 -4.42
N SER A 45 -20.44 -8.06 -4.64
CA SER A 45 -20.72 -9.48 -4.49
C SER A 45 -21.15 -9.82 -3.06
N ASP A 46 -21.93 -10.91 -2.90
CA ASP A 46 -22.30 -11.39 -1.57
C ASP A 46 -21.06 -11.78 -0.74
N GLU A 47 -20.01 -12.22 -1.39
CA GLU A 47 -18.75 -12.58 -0.75
C GLU A 47 -18.02 -11.34 -0.20
N SER A 48 -17.85 -10.31 -1.01
CA SER A 48 -17.27 -9.03 -0.57
C SER A 48 -18.11 -8.38 0.54
N ALA A 49 -19.45 -8.45 0.43
CA ALA A 49 -20.34 -7.96 1.49
C ALA A 49 -20.16 -8.74 2.81
N ASN A 50 -19.92 -10.05 2.76
CA ASN A 50 -19.64 -10.86 3.95
C ASN A 50 -18.31 -10.46 4.60
N GLU A 51 -17.26 -10.15 3.82
CA GLU A 51 -15.96 -9.69 4.33
C GLU A 51 -16.08 -8.34 5.03
N VAL A 52 -16.78 -7.38 4.43
CA VAL A 52 -17.08 -6.08 5.06
C VAL A 52 -17.85 -6.27 6.37
N ILE A 53 -18.89 -7.13 6.36
CA ILE A 53 -19.69 -7.44 7.55
C ILE A 53 -18.80 -8.07 8.63
N ALA A 54 -17.97 -9.04 8.28
CA ALA A 54 -17.08 -9.72 9.23
C ALA A 54 -16.08 -8.75 9.86
N SER A 55 -15.47 -7.87 9.06
CA SER A 55 -14.56 -6.82 9.55
C SER A 55 -15.26 -5.86 10.51
N CYS A 56 -16.48 -5.43 10.17
CA CYS A 56 -17.28 -4.59 11.07
C CYS A 56 -17.65 -5.31 12.38
N GLN A 57 -17.99 -6.61 12.30
CA GLN A 57 -18.30 -7.43 13.47
C GLN A 57 -17.10 -7.56 14.39
N SER A 58 -15.92 -7.86 13.84
CA SER A 58 -14.66 -7.96 14.59
C SER A 58 -14.34 -6.65 15.32
N PHE A 59 -14.50 -5.50 14.67
CA PHE A 59 -14.24 -4.18 15.30
C PHE A 59 -15.12 -3.92 16.53
N ILE A 60 -16.34 -4.46 16.59
CA ILE A 60 -17.30 -4.26 17.70
C ILE A 60 -17.51 -5.50 18.57
N GLU A 61 -16.69 -6.53 18.43
CA GLU A 61 -16.84 -7.80 19.14
C GLU A 61 -16.79 -7.63 20.65
N ASP A 62 -15.85 -6.83 21.14
CA ASP A 62 -15.73 -6.47 22.56
C ASP A 62 -15.92 -4.95 22.76
N PRO A 63 -17.17 -4.48 22.96
CA PRO A 63 -17.45 -3.07 23.11
C PRO A 63 -16.77 -2.41 24.31
N ASP A 64 -16.56 -3.14 25.42
CA ASP A 64 -15.96 -2.62 26.64
C ASP A 64 -14.44 -2.44 26.54
N ASN A 65 -13.80 -3.24 25.66
CA ASN A 65 -12.36 -3.16 25.37
C ASN A 65 -12.12 -2.74 23.91
N ASN A 66 -13.02 -1.96 23.33
CA ASN A 66 -12.82 -1.44 21.97
C ASN A 66 -11.56 -0.60 21.90
N MET A 67 -10.77 -0.74 20.81
CA MET A 67 -9.50 -0.03 20.66
C MET A 67 -9.60 1.49 20.84
N LEU A 68 -10.72 2.13 20.47
CA LEU A 68 -10.92 3.58 20.68
C LEU A 68 -11.07 3.95 22.16
N ILE A 69 -11.41 2.98 23.03
CA ILE A 69 -11.40 3.14 24.48
C ILE A 69 -9.99 2.89 25.01
N GLU A 70 -9.31 1.84 24.55
CA GLU A 70 -8.00 1.44 25.03
C GLU A 70 -6.89 2.46 24.76
N VAL A 71 -6.83 3.01 23.52
CA VAL A 71 -5.76 3.95 23.12
C VAL A 71 -5.98 5.37 23.67
N PHE A 72 -7.20 5.72 24.04
CA PHE A 72 -7.56 7.10 24.39
C PHE A 72 -6.84 7.66 25.63
N PRO A 73 -6.68 6.93 26.74
CA PRO A 73 -5.96 7.42 27.92
C PRO A 73 -4.51 7.80 27.63
N GLU A 74 -3.79 7.00 26.82
CA GLU A 74 -2.40 7.28 26.46
C GLU A 74 -2.30 8.56 25.62
N LYS A 75 -3.23 8.76 24.69
CA LYS A 75 -3.29 9.98 23.86
C LYS A 75 -3.48 11.25 24.70
N LEU A 76 -4.23 11.18 25.81
CA LEU A 76 -4.41 12.32 26.72
C LEU A 76 -3.13 12.72 27.46
N GLU A 77 -2.16 11.80 27.62
CA GLU A 77 -0.89 12.13 28.31
C GLU A 77 -0.07 13.17 27.52
N SER A 78 -0.25 13.26 26.21
CA SER A 78 0.41 14.26 25.38
C SER A 78 -0.19 15.66 25.50
N VAL A 79 -1.42 15.79 26.02
CA VAL A 79 -2.14 17.07 26.10
C VAL A 79 -1.72 17.87 27.33
N SER A 80 -1.05 18.98 27.11
CA SER A 80 -0.61 19.87 28.18
C SER A 80 -1.78 20.62 28.82
N GLY A 81 -1.72 20.81 30.15
CA GLY A 81 -2.66 21.65 30.89
C GLY A 81 -3.94 20.96 31.37
N LEU A 82 -4.10 19.65 31.11
CA LEU A 82 -5.20 18.86 31.69
C LEU A 82 -4.86 18.43 33.15
N SER A 83 -5.81 18.61 34.05
CA SER A 83 -5.73 18.01 35.39
C SER A 83 -6.14 16.53 35.34
N ASP A 84 -5.78 15.75 36.38
CA ASP A 84 -6.23 14.35 36.51
C ASP A 84 -7.76 14.23 36.50
N SER A 85 -8.48 15.23 37.02
CA SER A 85 -9.93 15.27 36.96
C SER A 85 -10.46 15.48 35.53
N ASP A 86 -9.79 16.34 34.73
CA ASP A 86 -10.17 16.59 33.36
C ASP A 86 -9.91 15.34 32.49
N LYS A 87 -8.76 14.68 32.67
CA LYS A 87 -8.45 13.42 32.02
C LYS A 87 -9.48 12.34 32.34
N ALA A 88 -9.85 12.19 33.59
CA ALA A 88 -10.87 11.22 34.03
C ALA A 88 -12.25 11.52 33.41
N ASP A 89 -12.62 12.80 33.27
CA ASP A 89 -13.86 13.21 32.60
C ASP A 89 -13.82 12.88 31.08
N TYR A 90 -12.72 13.20 30.44
CA TYR A 90 -12.54 12.88 29.01
C TYR A 90 -12.57 11.37 28.72
N ILE A 91 -11.89 10.55 29.55
CA ILE A 91 -11.93 9.07 29.41
C ILE A 91 -13.37 8.57 29.53
N LYS A 92 -14.12 9.05 30.51
CA LYS A 92 -15.53 8.68 30.68
C LYS A 92 -16.39 9.12 29.46
N ARG A 93 -16.17 10.33 28.94
CA ARG A 93 -16.91 10.86 27.79
C ARG A 93 -16.58 10.07 26.53
N ASN A 94 -15.32 9.65 26.34
CA ASN A 94 -14.92 8.80 25.24
C ASN A 94 -15.59 7.42 25.33
N ASP A 95 -15.50 6.75 26.46
CA ASP A 95 -16.16 5.47 26.71
C ASP A 95 -17.67 5.56 26.39
N GLN A 96 -18.34 6.60 26.89
CA GLN A 96 -19.75 6.84 26.60
C GLN A 96 -19.99 7.10 25.10
N ALA A 97 -19.14 7.88 24.41
CA ALA A 97 -19.32 8.19 23.00
C ALA A 97 -19.15 6.93 22.11
N VAL A 98 -18.20 6.06 22.44
CA VAL A 98 -18.01 4.79 21.73
C VAL A 98 -19.26 3.92 21.86
N HIS A 99 -19.79 3.75 23.09
CA HIS A 99 -20.97 2.94 23.33
C HIS A 99 -22.26 3.53 22.76
N ASP A 100 -22.43 4.85 22.82
CA ASP A 100 -23.70 5.50 22.43
C ASP A 100 -23.76 5.78 20.92
N TYR A 101 -22.62 5.92 20.23
CA TYR A 101 -22.59 6.33 18.82
C TYR A 101 -21.83 5.36 17.92
N VAL A 102 -20.60 4.97 18.28
CA VAL A 102 -19.75 4.16 17.38
C VAL A 102 -20.31 2.73 17.25
N ILE A 103 -20.48 2.03 18.37
CA ILE A 103 -20.98 0.65 18.36
C ILE A 103 -22.35 0.54 17.68
N PRO A 104 -23.35 1.39 17.98
CA PRO A 104 -24.64 1.35 17.29
C PRO A 104 -24.56 1.69 15.79
N ALA A 105 -23.62 2.57 15.39
CA ALA A 105 -23.40 2.88 13.99
C ALA A 105 -22.91 1.66 13.20
N TYR A 106 -21.90 0.95 13.71
CA TYR A 106 -21.44 -0.32 13.13
C TYR A 106 -22.54 -1.39 13.08
N GLN A 107 -23.34 -1.53 14.14
CA GLN A 107 -24.48 -2.46 14.14
C GLN A 107 -25.51 -2.11 13.07
N SER A 108 -25.75 -0.82 12.84
CA SER A 108 -26.64 -0.35 11.77
C SER A 108 -26.06 -0.63 10.39
N LEU A 109 -24.74 -0.39 10.19
CA LEU A 109 -24.03 -0.68 8.95
C LEU A 109 -24.11 -2.17 8.61
N ILE A 110 -23.76 -3.05 9.55
CA ILE A 110 -23.84 -4.51 9.40
C ILE A 110 -25.24 -4.92 8.95
N LYS A 111 -26.26 -4.44 9.66
CA LYS A 111 -27.65 -4.78 9.34
C LYS A 111 -28.07 -4.27 7.96
N GLY A 112 -27.63 -3.07 7.57
CA GLY A 112 -27.90 -2.50 6.26
C GLY A 112 -27.24 -3.31 5.15
N MET A 113 -25.95 -3.63 5.30
CA MET A 113 -25.20 -4.46 4.34
C MET A 113 -25.83 -5.87 4.20
N GLU A 114 -26.20 -6.51 5.31
CA GLU A 114 -26.92 -7.80 5.27
C GLU A 114 -28.25 -7.73 4.49
N ALA A 115 -28.97 -6.60 4.58
CA ALA A 115 -30.23 -6.41 3.87
C ALA A 115 -30.03 -6.19 2.36
N LEU A 116 -28.87 -5.72 1.94
CA LEU A 116 -28.53 -5.49 0.53
C LEU A 116 -27.94 -6.71 -0.16
N LYS A 117 -27.52 -7.73 0.57
CA LYS A 117 -27.01 -8.98 -0.01
C LYS A 117 -28.02 -9.60 -0.96
N GLY A 118 -27.53 -10.19 -2.05
CA GLY A 118 -28.33 -10.75 -3.12
C GLY A 118 -28.87 -9.71 -4.12
N SER A 119 -28.56 -8.41 -3.95
CA SER A 119 -28.89 -7.37 -4.92
C SER A 119 -27.78 -7.14 -5.95
N GLY A 120 -26.57 -7.64 -5.72
CA GLY A 120 -25.49 -7.64 -6.70
C GLY A 120 -25.85 -8.46 -7.93
N THR A 121 -25.44 -7.99 -9.10
CA THR A 121 -25.71 -8.64 -10.39
C THR A 121 -24.47 -9.24 -11.05
N ASN A 122 -23.30 -9.02 -10.45
CA ASN A 122 -22.02 -9.42 -11.00
C ASN A 122 -21.06 -9.88 -9.88
N GLU A 123 -20.57 -11.11 -10.01
CA GLU A 123 -19.57 -11.72 -9.12
C GLU A 123 -18.16 -11.75 -9.76
N ASN A 124 -18.00 -11.07 -10.90
CA ASN A 124 -16.77 -11.05 -11.70
C ASN A 124 -16.24 -9.64 -11.87
N GLY A 125 -15.32 -9.46 -12.82
CA GLY A 125 -14.68 -8.17 -13.10
C GLY A 125 -15.64 -7.07 -13.57
N LEU A 126 -15.12 -5.84 -13.57
CA LEU A 126 -15.87 -4.63 -13.95
C LEU A 126 -16.40 -4.68 -15.40
N CYS A 127 -15.68 -5.35 -16.31
CA CYS A 127 -16.07 -5.46 -17.72
C CYS A 127 -17.45 -6.10 -17.96
N TYR A 128 -18.02 -6.76 -16.96
CA TYR A 128 -19.35 -7.33 -17.02
C TYR A 128 -20.49 -6.34 -16.68
N PHE A 129 -20.14 -5.13 -16.22
CA PHE A 129 -21.09 -4.03 -16.08
C PHE A 129 -21.17 -3.18 -17.35
N ASP A 130 -22.32 -2.53 -17.57
CA ASP A 130 -22.45 -1.51 -18.61
C ASP A 130 -21.44 -0.37 -18.36
N HIS A 131 -20.61 -0.04 -19.36
CA HIS A 131 -19.49 0.90 -19.25
C HIS A 131 -18.39 0.51 -18.26
N GLY A 132 -18.34 -0.76 -17.83
CA GLY A 132 -17.36 -1.23 -16.86
C GLY A 132 -15.94 -1.17 -17.37
N LYS A 133 -15.72 -1.43 -18.68
CA LYS A 133 -14.38 -1.30 -19.30
C LYS A 133 -13.89 0.14 -19.31
N GLU A 134 -14.73 1.09 -19.72
CA GLU A 134 -14.40 2.50 -19.75
C GLU A 134 -14.12 3.05 -18.34
N TYR A 135 -14.84 2.53 -17.33
CA TYR A 135 -14.56 2.87 -15.94
C TYR A 135 -13.24 2.27 -15.47
N TYR A 136 -12.93 1.04 -15.84
CA TYR A 136 -11.66 0.41 -15.49
C TYR A 136 -10.46 1.09 -16.17
N GLU A 137 -10.57 1.52 -17.44
CA GLU A 137 -9.56 2.35 -18.11
C GLU A 137 -9.27 3.65 -17.32
N TYR A 138 -10.33 4.29 -16.80
CA TYR A 138 -10.18 5.44 -15.92
C TYR A 138 -9.47 5.08 -14.61
N LEU A 139 -9.82 3.96 -13.97
CA LEU A 139 -9.16 3.48 -12.75
C LEU A 139 -7.68 3.21 -13.00
N VAL A 140 -7.34 2.46 -14.03
CA VAL A 140 -5.94 2.17 -14.42
C VAL A 140 -5.14 3.46 -14.52
N LYS A 141 -5.63 4.42 -15.30
CA LYS A 141 -4.94 5.69 -15.48
C LYS A 141 -4.82 6.50 -14.19
N SER A 142 -5.89 6.57 -13.39
CA SER A 142 -5.91 7.36 -12.15
C SER A 142 -5.07 6.75 -11.05
N GLN A 143 -5.02 5.42 -10.94
CA GLN A 143 -4.29 4.70 -9.92
C GLN A 143 -2.80 4.59 -10.25
N THR A 144 -2.46 4.29 -11.50
CA THR A 144 -1.06 4.09 -11.90
C THR A 144 -0.34 5.40 -12.28
N GLY A 145 -1.06 6.40 -12.78
CA GLY A 145 -0.44 7.60 -13.35
C GLY A 145 0.32 7.34 -14.65
N SER A 146 0.24 6.13 -15.23
CA SER A 146 0.76 5.79 -16.54
C SER A 146 -0.16 6.35 -17.65
N ASP A 147 0.37 6.65 -18.81
CA ASP A 147 -0.39 7.03 -19.99
C ASP A 147 -0.62 5.86 -20.97
N LYS A 148 -0.10 4.67 -20.64
CA LYS A 148 -0.31 3.44 -21.39
C LYS A 148 -1.77 2.97 -21.28
N THR A 149 -2.30 2.47 -22.38
CA THR A 149 -3.64 1.83 -22.42
C THR A 149 -3.61 0.46 -21.73
N PRO A 150 -4.76 -0.09 -21.30
CA PRO A 150 -4.80 -1.46 -20.76
C PRO A 150 -4.19 -2.51 -21.71
N GLU A 151 -4.39 -2.39 -23.03
CA GLU A 151 -3.81 -3.30 -24.01
C GLU A 151 -2.27 -3.18 -24.03
N GLU A 152 -1.72 -1.98 -24.00
CA GLU A 152 -0.27 -1.75 -23.93
C GLU A 152 0.31 -2.27 -22.61
N LEU A 153 -0.42 -2.13 -21.50
CA LEU A 153 -0.01 -2.69 -20.22
C LEU A 153 -0.03 -4.22 -20.21
N ILE A 154 -1.03 -4.85 -20.83
CA ILE A 154 -1.10 -6.31 -20.97
C ILE A 154 0.12 -6.82 -21.74
N GLU A 155 0.43 -6.23 -22.92
CA GLU A 155 1.59 -6.61 -23.71
C GLU A 155 2.89 -6.42 -22.92
N TRP A 156 3.03 -5.30 -22.21
CA TRP A 156 4.20 -5.01 -21.39
C TRP A 156 4.39 -5.99 -20.22
N LEU A 157 3.30 -6.37 -19.56
CA LEU A 157 3.32 -7.36 -18.47
C LEU A 157 3.66 -8.77 -18.98
N ASP A 158 3.08 -9.19 -20.11
CA ASP A 158 3.36 -10.47 -20.72
C ASP A 158 4.84 -10.57 -21.15
N ASP A 159 5.39 -9.51 -21.76
CA ASP A 159 6.81 -9.41 -22.12
C ASP A 159 7.71 -9.42 -20.87
N THR A 160 7.31 -8.70 -19.81
CA THR A 160 8.05 -8.67 -18.55
C THR A 160 8.11 -10.05 -17.91
N LEU A 161 6.98 -10.75 -17.81
CA LEU A 161 6.91 -12.13 -17.29
C LEU A 161 7.84 -13.05 -18.06
N GLN A 162 7.74 -13.05 -19.40
CA GLN A 162 8.56 -13.89 -20.24
C GLN A 162 10.06 -13.61 -20.08
N ASN A 163 10.44 -12.34 -20.11
CA ASN A 163 11.84 -11.93 -20.01
C ASN A 163 12.41 -12.22 -18.61
N THR A 164 11.64 -11.99 -17.55
CA THR A 164 12.07 -12.23 -16.17
C THR A 164 12.24 -13.71 -15.87
N ILE A 165 11.34 -14.57 -16.36
CA ILE A 165 11.46 -16.03 -16.26
C ILE A 165 12.72 -16.54 -16.96
N VAL A 166 13.02 -16.03 -18.16
CA VAL A 166 14.25 -16.39 -18.87
C VAL A 166 15.49 -15.97 -18.08
N GLN A 167 15.51 -14.76 -17.50
CA GLN A 167 16.60 -14.31 -16.64
C GLN A 167 16.75 -15.20 -15.41
N MET A 168 15.65 -15.54 -14.72
CA MET A 168 15.65 -16.46 -13.58
C MET A 168 16.22 -17.83 -13.97
N ALA A 169 15.76 -18.42 -15.07
CA ALA A 169 16.25 -19.71 -15.54
C ALA A 169 17.74 -19.70 -15.89
N LEU A 170 18.24 -18.62 -16.52
CA LEU A 170 19.65 -18.43 -16.81
C LEU A 170 20.48 -18.31 -15.54
N LEU A 171 20.00 -17.57 -14.55
CA LEU A 171 20.68 -17.39 -13.27
C LEU A 171 20.76 -18.71 -12.51
N LEU A 172 19.67 -19.46 -12.38
CA LEU A 172 19.62 -20.79 -11.77
C LEU A 172 20.53 -21.80 -12.48
N SER A 173 20.61 -21.74 -13.83
CA SER A 173 21.52 -22.63 -14.59
C SER A 173 22.99 -22.25 -14.47
N SER A 174 23.31 -21.05 -14.04
CA SER A 174 24.69 -20.55 -13.88
C SER A 174 25.29 -20.87 -12.50
N ASP A 175 24.44 -21.17 -11.53
CA ASP A 175 24.84 -21.47 -10.13
C ASP A 175 23.96 -22.60 -9.57
N ASP A 176 24.46 -23.82 -9.62
CA ASP A 176 23.75 -25.03 -9.16
C ASP A 176 23.39 -24.98 -7.67
N SER A 177 24.01 -24.10 -6.87
CA SER A 177 23.73 -23.96 -5.43
C SER A 177 22.52 -23.07 -5.14
N LEU A 178 22.03 -22.31 -6.12
CA LEU A 178 20.91 -21.37 -5.90
C LEU A 178 19.59 -22.07 -5.63
N ALA A 179 19.31 -23.16 -6.33
CA ALA A 179 18.08 -23.93 -6.10
C ALA A 179 18.02 -24.43 -4.64
N ASP A 180 19.14 -24.99 -4.14
CA ASP A 180 19.22 -25.43 -2.75
C ASP A 180 19.04 -24.28 -1.76
N LYS A 181 19.63 -23.10 -2.05
CA LYS A 181 19.49 -21.90 -1.20
C LYS A 181 18.07 -21.32 -1.18
N LEU A 182 17.34 -21.45 -2.28
CA LEU A 182 15.92 -21.00 -2.37
C LEU A 182 14.98 -21.95 -1.64
N ASP A 183 15.33 -23.27 -1.56
CA ASP A 183 14.58 -24.26 -0.81
C ASP A 183 14.84 -24.18 0.71
N GLU A 184 15.95 -23.56 1.13
CA GLU A 184 16.25 -23.29 2.53
C GLU A 184 15.56 -22.01 2.99
N ALA A 185 15.23 -21.92 4.29
CA ALA A 185 14.74 -20.67 4.86
C ALA A 185 15.82 -19.58 4.74
N ILE A 186 15.54 -18.56 3.95
CA ILE A 186 16.45 -17.43 3.75
C ILE A 186 16.36 -16.56 4.99
N ASP A 187 17.36 -16.62 5.85
CA ASP A 187 17.40 -15.86 7.10
C ASP A 187 18.51 -14.82 7.06
N ILE A 188 18.15 -13.59 7.48
CA ILE A 188 19.09 -12.55 7.87
C ILE A 188 19.05 -12.45 9.40
N SER A 189 20.21 -12.29 10.03
CA SER A 189 20.33 -12.38 11.49
C SER A 189 19.75 -11.19 12.25
N GLU A 190 19.54 -10.04 11.57
CA GLU A 190 19.04 -8.82 12.21
C GLU A 190 17.51 -8.80 12.24
N ASN A 191 16.94 -8.59 13.41
CA ASN A 191 15.50 -8.53 13.64
C ASN A 191 15.04 -7.31 14.46
N ASP A 192 15.94 -6.38 14.77
CA ASP A 192 15.56 -5.13 15.41
C ASP A 192 15.19 -4.10 14.33
N PRO A 193 13.92 -3.67 14.26
CA PRO A 193 13.46 -2.72 13.24
C PRO A 193 14.25 -1.40 13.22
N LYS A 194 14.74 -0.94 14.38
CA LYS A 194 15.54 0.28 14.46
C LYS A 194 16.92 0.09 13.86
N ILE A 195 17.55 -1.07 14.11
CA ILE A 195 18.86 -1.41 13.54
C ILE A 195 18.73 -1.59 12.02
N ILE A 196 17.68 -2.25 11.58
CA ILE A 196 17.36 -2.42 10.15
C ILE A 196 17.23 -1.05 9.47
N LEU A 197 16.42 -0.13 10.00
CA LEU A 197 16.24 1.21 9.43
C LEU A 197 17.55 2.01 9.42
N GLN A 198 18.42 1.88 10.43
CA GLN A 198 19.74 2.51 10.44
C GLN A 198 20.67 1.89 9.37
N THR A 199 20.57 0.58 9.16
CA THR A 199 21.34 -0.12 8.12
C THR A 199 20.89 0.34 6.73
N LEU A 200 19.59 0.37 6.47
CA LEU A 200 19.00 0.87 5.23
C LEU A 200 19.41 2.31 4.96
N GLN A 201 19.27 3.22 5.95
CA GLN A 201 19.71 4.62 5.82
C GLN A 201 21.21 4.74 5.52
N SER A 202 22.03 3.84 6.08
CA SER A 202 23.49 3.84 5.82
C SER A 202 23.83 3.33 4.42
N SER A 203 22.98 2.48 3.83
CA SER A 203 23.15 1.90 2.49
C SER A 203 22.80 2.86 1.35
N LEU A 204 22.09 3.95 1.64
CA LEU A 204 21.70 4.94 0.62
C LEU A 204 22.85 5.61 -0.11
N LYS A 205 24.03 5.71 0.50
CA LYS A 205 25.13 6.64 0.15
C LYS A 205 25.62 6.58 -1.28
N GLU A 206 25.54 5.43 -1.92
CA GLU A 206 26.05 5.26 -3.29
C GLU A 206 24.99 5.62 -4.34
N ASP A 207 23.77 5.17 -4.14
CA ASP A 207 22.70 5.21 -5.16
C ASP A 207 21.64 6.28 -4.90
N PHE A 208 21.53 6.78 -3.68
CA PHE A 208 20.51 7.75 -3.28
C PHE A 208 21.12 9.02 -2.69
N PRO A 209 20.45 10.19 -2.82
CA PRO A 209 20.83 11.39 -2.10
C PRO A 209 20.82 11.17 -0.58
N ASP A 210 21.56 12.01 0.14
CA ASP A 210 21.58 11.92 1.59
C ASP A 210 20.19 12.13 2.17
N ALA A 211 19.78 11.25 3.10
CA ALA A 211 18.47 11.36 3.72
C ALA A 211 18.33 12.71 4.45
N VAL A 212 17.20 13.36 4.24
CA VAL A 212 16.80 14.50 5.04
C VAL A 212 16.66 14.03 6.48
N SER A 213 17.15 14.84 7.44
CA SER A 213 17.00 14.53 8.86
C SER A 213 15.51 14.60 9.23
N SER A 214 14.85 13.46 9.25
CA SER A 214 13.47 13.30 9.70
C SER A 214 13.43 12.45 10.96
N GLN A 215 12.62 12.87 11.93
CA GLN A 215 12.32 12.05 13.09
C GLN A 215 11.16 11.12 12.74
N TYR A 216 11.21 9.89 13.25
CA TYR A 216 10.12 8.93 13.09
C TYR A 216 9.92 8.15 14.39
N THR A 217 8.72 7.63 14.55
CA THR A 217 8.34 6.75 15.65
C THR A 217 7.92 5.40 15.08
N LEU A 218 8.44 4.31 15.65
CA LEU A 218 7.94 2.97 15.38
C LEU A 218 6.83 2.65 16.38
N LYS A 219 5.70 2.22 15.86
CA LYS A 219 4.57 1.72 16.63
C LYS A 219 4.20 0.31 16.15
N TYR A 220 3.42 -0.38 16.96
CA TYR A 220 2.89 -1.69 16.59
C TYR A 220 1.39 -1.61 16.41
N VAL A 221 0.88 -2.39 15.46
CA VAL A 221 -0.55 -2.55 15.25
C VAL A 221 -1.15 -3.18 16.52
N PRO A 222 -2.27 -2.66 17.05
CA PRO A 222 -2.97 -3.29 18.16
C PRO A 222 -3.44 -4.71 17.83
N GLU A 223 -3.35 -5.64 18.78
CA GLU A 223 -3.68 -7.06 18.60
C GLU A 223 -5.06 -7.27 17.96
N SER A 224 -6.04 -6.43 18.31
CA SER A 224 -7.40 -6.49 17.74
C SER A 224 -7.51 -6.13 16.25
N LEU A 225 -6.45 -5.59 15.63
CA LEU A 225 -6.41 -5.18 14.23
C LEU A 225 -5.40 -5.98 13.39
N GLU A 226 -4.59 -6.83 14.02
CA GLU A 226 -3.49 -7.53 13.34
C GLU A 226 -3.98 -8.36 12.14
N ASP A 227 -5.14 -9.01 12.25
CA ASP A 227 -5.70 -9.85 11.20
C ASP A 227 -6.22 -9.05 9.98
N SER A 228 -6.48 -7.75 10.15
CA SER A 228 -7.07 -6.89 9.14
C SER A 228 -6.13 -5.82 8.57
N MET A 229 -4.89 -5.74 9.09
CA MET A 229 -3.93 -4.71 8.70
C MET A 229 -2.72 -5.32 7.99
N ASN A 230 -2.15 -4.57 7.06
CA ASN A 230 -0.94 -4.93 6.32
C ASN A 230 0.26 -5.19 7.25
N PRO A 231 1.32 -5.88 6.77
CA PRO A 231 2.54 -6.16 7.55
C PRO A 231 3.21 -4.91 8.13
N ALA A 232 3.15 -3.80 7.42
CA ALA A 232 3.52 -2.48 7.93
C ALA A 232 2.82 -1.39 7.10
N PHE A 233 2.86 -0.15 7.60
CA PHE A 233 2.46 1.03 6.84
C PHE A 233 3.08 2.30 7.42
N TYR A 234 3.44 3.21 6.53
CA TYR A 234 3.90 4.54 6.87
C TYR A 234 2.71 5.51 6.95
N MET A 235 2.59 6.20 8.06
CA MET A 235 1.60 7.27 8.24
C MET A 235 2.17 8.59 7.75
N ILE A 236 1.60 9.09 6.65
CA ILE A 236 1.96 10.41 6.11
C ILE A 236 1.59 11.48 7.14
N PRO A 237 2.53 12.34 7.55
CA PRO A 237 2.25 13.38 8.51
C PRO A 237 1.31 14.45 7.92
N PRO A 238 0.59 15.21 8.77
CA PRO A 238 -0.15 16.38 8.32
C PRO A 238 0.74 17.38 7.57
N VAL A 239 0.18 18.06 6.56
CA VAL A 239 0.93 18.99 5.69
C VAL A 239 1.65 20.09 6.47
N ASP A 240 1.13 20.48 7.63
CA ASP A 240 1.67 21.51 8.52
C ASP A 240 2.56 20.96 9.67
N VAL A 241 2.73 19.63 9.78
CA VAL A 241 3.52 18.96 10.84
C VAL A 241 4.39 17.86 10.21
N THR A 242 5.31 18.25 9.35
CA THR A 242 6.10 17.35 8.49
C THR A 242 7.13 16.47 9.21
N ASP A 243 7.34 16.65 10.52
CA ASP A 243 8.27 15.89 11.36
C ASP A 243 7.58 14.82 12.23
N SER A 244 6.26 14.65 12.10
CA SER A 244 5.48 13.65 12.85
C SER A 244 5.34 12.34 12.07
N ASN A 245 6.45 11.72 11.68
CA ASN A 245 6.44 10.48 10.90
C ASN A 245 6.23 9.26 11.80
N VAL A 246 5.37 8.33 11.39
CA VAL A 246 5.11 7.08 12.10
C VAL A 246 5.16 5.91 11.12
N ILE A 247 5.88 4.86 11.48
CA ILE A 247 5.82 3.56 10.80
C ILE A 247 5.16 2.57 11.77
N TYR A 248 4.09 1.95 11.34
CA TYR A 248 3.43 0.85 12.03
C TYR A 248 3.96 -0.49 11.55
N LEU A 249 4.16 -1.40 12.48
CA LEU A 249 4.55 -2.79 12.24
C LEU A 249 3.46 -3.72 12.76
N ASN A 250 3.07 -4.68 11.94
CA ASN A 250 2.15 -5.75 12.28
C ASN A 250 2.94 -7.06 12.45
N ASN A 251 3.26 -7.39 13.70
CA ASN A 251 4.11 -8.56 13.98
C ASN A 251 3.47 -9.89 13.57
N SER A 252 2.16 -9.98 13.49
CA SER A 252 1.46 -11.21 13.09
C SER A 252 1.57 -11.50 11.59
N GLN A 253 1.81 -10.46 10.78
CA GLN A 253 1.89 -10.54 9.32
C GLN A 253 3.34 -10.58 8.79
N ILE A 254 4.34 -10.30 9.62
CA ILE A 254 5.76 -10.39 9.25
C ILE A 254 6.22 -11.84 9.42
N THR A 255 6.56 -12.50 8.32
CA THR A 255 6.84 -13.95 8.28
C THR A 255 8.25 -14.31 8.71
N ASP A 256 9.24 -13.45 8.41
CA ASP A 256 10.66 -13.67 8.68
C ASP A 256 11.45 -12.34 8.71
N ASN A 257 12.74 -12.41 9.04
CA ASN A 257 13.57 -11.20 9.16
C ASN A 257 13.88 -10.54 7.81
N LEU A 258 13.93 -11.30 6.71
CA LEU A 258 14.11 -10.73 5.38
C LEU A 258 12.86 -9.96 4.94
N SER A 259 11.69 -10.52 5.18
CA SER A 259 10.40 -9.84 4.98
C SER A 259 10.35 -8.53 5.79
N LEU A 260 10.74 -8.56 7.08
CA LEU A 260 10.86 -7.35 7.88
C LEU A 260 11.81 -6.32 7.26
N PHE A 261 12.96 -6.77 6.73
CA PHE A 261 13.97 -5.89 6.14
C PHE A 261 13.44 -5.18 4.88
N THR A 262 12.83 -5.93 3.97
CA THR A 262 12.30 -5.37 2.71
C THR A 262 11.06 -4.51 2.95
N THR A 263 10.19 -4.92 3.88
CA THR A 263 9.05 -4.10 4.30
C THR A 263 9.51 -2.77 4.92
N LEU A 264 10.56 -2.77 5.75
CA LEU A 264 11.12 -1.53 6.29
C LEU A 264 11.87 -0.69 5.24
N ALA A 265 12.34 -1.30 4.16
CA ALA A 265 12.85 -0.55 3.02
C ALA A 265 11.71 0.15 2.27
N HIS A 266 10.56 -0.51 2.10
CA HIS A 266 9.34 0.04 1.52
C HIS A 266 8.77 1.20 2.35
N GLU A 267 8.53 0.99 3.64
CA GLU A 267 7.90 1.99 4.52
C GLU A 267 8.86 3.10 4.99
N GLY A 268 10.13 2.77 5.10
CA GLY A 268 11.16 3.64 5.68
C GLY A 268 12.16 4.20 4.67
N TYR A 269 13.34 3.55 4.58
CA TYR A 269 14.48 3.99 3.77
C TYR A 269 14.88 2.93 2.73
N PRO A 270 14.86 3.27 1.43
CA PRO A 270 14.57 4.56 0.78
C PRO A 270 13.11 4.74 0.32
N GLY A 271 12.15 4.02 0.88
CA GLY A 271 10.76 4.04 0.49
C GLY A 271 9.97 5.27 0.96
N HIS A 272 8.76 5.07 1.49
CA HIS A 272 7.78 6.13 1.77
C HIS A 272 8.27 7.25 2.68
N LEU A 273 8.84 6.92 3.84
CA LEU A 273 9.37 7.93 4.79
C LEU A 273 10.42 8.81 4.13
N TYR A 274 11.35 8.20 3.41
CA TYR A 274 12.43 8.90 2.72
C TYR A 274 11.89 9.77 1.58
N GLN A 275 11.03 9.23 0.72
CA GLN A 275 10.38 9.94 -0.38
C GLN A 275 9.62 11.17 0.12
N GLN A 276 8.74 11.00 1.10
CA GLN A 276 7.93 12.07 1.66
C GLN A 276 8.81 13.15 2.33
N SER A 277 9.81 12.75 3.10
CA SER A 277 10.73 13.69 3.75
C SER A 277 11.56 14.49 2.74
N ALA A 278 12.05 13.83 1.69
CA ALA A 278 12.81 14.47 0.63
C ALA A 278 11.95 15.50 -0.13
N PHE A 279 10.73 15.11 -0.52
CA PHE A 279 9.82 16.02 -1.22
C PHE A 279 9.39 17.20 -0.34
N SER A 280 9.02 16.97 0.92
CA SER A 280 8.67 18.03 1.88
C SER A 280 9.80 19.03 2.08
N ALA A 281 11.06 18.59 2.04
CA ALA A 281 12.22 19.46 2.17
C ALA A 281 12.44 20.41 0.98
N THR A 282 11.77 20.17 -0.16
CA THR A 282 11.77 21.10 -1.30
C THR A 282 10.84 22.30 -1.11
N ASP A 283 10.10 22.38 0.01
CA ASP A 283 9.09 23.41 0.31
C ASP A 283 8.04 23.53 -0.82
N PRO A 284 7.39 22.41 -1.20
CA PRO A 284 6.44 22.42 -2.29
C PRO A 284 5.15 23.18 -1.92
N ASP A 285 4.41 23.59 -2.95
CA ASP A 285 3.05 24.14 -2.73
C ASP A 285 2.19 23.14 -1.93
N PRO A 286 1.47 23.56 -0.88
CA PRO A 286 0.64 22.67 -0.05
C PRO A 286 -0.35 21.80 -0.85
N LEU A 287 -0.85 22.31 -1.99
CA LEU A 287 -1.70 21.52 -2.89
C LEU A 287 -0.97 20.28 -3.43
N ARG A 288 0.34 20.40 -3.75
CA ARG A 288 1.16 19.30 -4.23
C ARG A 288 1.33 18.20 -3.17
N GLN A 289 1.40 18.58 -1.90
CA GLN A 289 1.47 17.62 -0.77
C GLN A 289 0.13 16.92 -0.51
N ALA A 290 -0.99 17.58 -0.84
CA ALA A 290 -2.33 17.03 -0.67
C ALA A 290 -2.80 16.17 -1.86
N MET A 291 -2.11 16.23 -3.02
CA MET A 291 -2.45 15.41 -4.19
C MET A 291 -1.89 14.01 -4.04
N ASN A 292 -2.73 13.03 -4.36
CA ASN A 292 -2.33 11.62 -4.33
C ASN A 292 -2.03 11.12 -5.75
N PHE A 293 -0.84 10.54 -5.94
CA PHE A 293 -0.38 9.87 -7.16
C PHE A 293 0.13 8.48 -6.77
N LEU A 294 -0.80 7.54 -6.59
CA LEU A 294 -0.48 6.22 -6.02
C LEU A 294 0.59 5.49 -6.81
N GLY A 295 0.53 5.48 -8.14
CA GLY A 295 1.56 4.83 -8.96
C GLY A 295 2.97 5.40 -8.74
N TYR A 296 3.09 6.72 -8.50
CA TYR A 296 4.36 7.31 -8.12
C TYR A 296 4.77 6.90 -6.70
N VAL A 297 3.86 6.94 -5.73
CA VAL A 297 4.16 6.71 -4.32
C VAL A 297 4.48 5.24 -4.07
N GLU A 298 3.62 4.34 -4.48
CA GLU A 298 3.78 2.89 -4.30
C GLU A 298 4.85 2.32 -5.24
N GLY A 299 4.89 2.81 -6.49
CA GLY A 299 5.90 2.40 -7.46
C GLY A 299 7.32 2.73 -7.00
N TRP A 300 7.53 3.91 -6.41
CA TRP A 300 8.81 4.27 -5.80
C TRP A 300 9.17 3.36 -4.62
N ALA A 301 8.23 3.14 -3.71
CA ALA A 301 8.48 2.31 -2.53
C ALA A 301 8.77 0.86 -2.92
N THR A 302 8.07 0.31 -3.91
CA THR A 302 8.33 -1.02 -4.48
C THR A 302 9.68 -1.08 -5.20
N TYR A 303 10.07 -0.03 -5.92
CA TYR A 303 11.38 0.10 -6.54
C TYR A 303 12.50 0.10 -5.48
N ALA A 304 12.30 0.85 -4.40
CA ALA A 304 13.22 0.90 -3.26
C ALA A 304 13.32 -0.44 -2.53
N GLU A 305 12.20 -1.11 -2.32
CA GLU A 305 12.12 -2.46 -1.76
C GLU A 305 12.89 -3.47 -2.60
N ASN A 306 12.68 -3.48 -3.92
CA ASN A 306 13.41 -4.38 -4.83
C ASN A 306 14.93 -4.15 -4.78
N MET A 307 15.38 -2.90 -4.73
CA MET A 307 16.82 -2.60 -4.57
C MET A 307 17.37 -3.09 -3.23
N SER A 308 16.57 -3.09 -2.17
CA SER A 308 17.01 -3.42 -0.81
C SER A 308 17.54 -4.85 -0.63
N TYR A 309 17.12 -5.79 -1.47
CA TYR A 309 17.67 -7.15 -1.45
C TYR A 309 19.20 -7.19 -1.57
N THR A 310 19.78 -6.23 -2.30
CA THR A 310 21.25 -6.13 -2.45
C THR A 310 21.95 -5.65 -1.18
N TRP A 311 21.21 -5.06 -0.23
CA TRP A 311 21.74 -4.55 1.05
C TRP A 311 21.48 -5.47 2.24
N ALA A 312 20.70 -6.53 2.04
CA ALA A 312 20.35 -7.49 3.09
C ALA A 312 21.51 -8.42 3.50
N GLY A 313 22.69 -8.26 2.91
CA GLY A 313 23.86 -9.10 3.21
C GLY A 313 23.80 -10.49 2.59
N LEU A 314 22.91 -10.71 1.64
CA LEU A 314 22.73 -11.97 0.92
C LEU A 314 23.84 -12.18 -0.14
N ASP A 315 23.98 -13.41 -0.58
CA ASP A 315 24.76 -13.74 -1.78
C ASP A 315 24.19 -12.95 -2.98
N VAL A 316 25.06 -12.43 -3.85
CA VAL A 316 24.65 -11.55 -4.98
C VAL A 316 23.64 -12.25 -5.91
N ASN A 317 23.86 -13.54 -6.22
CA ASN A 317 22.96 -14.29 -7.08
C ASN A 317 21.63 -14.58 -6.38
N LEU A 318 21.65 -14.86 -5.07
CA LEU A 318 20.44 -15.05 -4.28
C LEU A 318 19.62 -13.76 -4.21
N ALA A 319 20.26 -12.61 -3.92
CA ALA A 319 19.58 -11.32 -3.94
C ALA A 319 18.93 -11.05 -5.31
N ARG A 320 19.64 -11.35 -6.41
CA ARG A 320 19.09 -11.20 -7.75
C ARG A 320 17.92 -12.15 -8.03
N CYS A 321 17.97 -13.39 -7.56
CA CYS A 321 16.83 -14.31 -7.66
C CYS A 321 15.57 -13.74 -6.97
N LEU A 322 15.75 -13.18 -5.78
CA LEU A 322 14.63 -12.60 -5.01
C LEU A 322 14.06 -11.37 -5.69
N GLN A 323 14.90 -10.50 -6.28
CA GLN A 323 14.45 -9.38 -7.09
C GLN A 323 13.62 -9.85 -8.29
N LEU A 324 14.10 -10.87 -9.03
CA LEU A 324 13.36 -11.43 -10.18
C LEU A 324 12.07 -12.11 -9.74
N ASN A 325 12.05 -12.77 -8.57
CA ASN A 325 10.83 -13.35 -8.02
C ASN A 325 9.79 -12.28 -7.69
N GLN A 326 10.20 -11.16 -7.10
CA GLN A 326 9.32 -10.02 -6.86
C GLN A 326 8.78 -9.44 -8.17
N ASP A 327 9.64 -9.27 -9.20
CA ASP A 327 9.24 -8.82 -10.54
C ASP A 327 8.14 -9.72 -11.12
N ILE A 328 8.31 -11.05 -11.04
CA ILE A 328 7.33 -12.03 -11.51
C ILE A 328 6.03 -11.90 -10.72
N THR A 329 6.11 -11.89 -9.39
CA THR A 329 4.92 -11.82 -8.52
C THR A 329 4.09 -10.56 -8.82
N LEU A 330 4.73 -9.40 -8.90
CA LEU A 330 4.04 -8.14 -9.22
C LEU A 330 3.39 -8.19 -10.60
N ALA A 331 4.11 -8.70 -11.60
CA ALA A 331 3.59 -8.80 -12.96
C ALA A 331 2.42 -9.78 -13.07
N LEU A 332 2.43 -10.89 -12.31
CA LEU A 332 1.30 -11.83 -12.23
C LEU A 332 0.05 -11.13 -11.67
N TYR A 333 0.16 -10.42 -10.55
CA TYR A 333 -0.97 -9.68 -9.98
C TYR A 333 -1.51 -8.62 -10.94
N GLY A 334 -0.63 -7.82 -11.55
CA GLY A 334 -1.04 -6.81 -12.54
C GLY A 334 -1.72 -7.42 -13.76
N ARG A 335 -1.18 -8.56 -14.26
CA ARG A 335 -1.76 -9.25 -15.41
C ARG A 335 -3.13 -9.86 -15.13
N ILE A 336 -3.32 -10.42 -13.94
CA ILE A 336 -4.61 -10.98 -13.50
C ILE A 336 -5.64 -9.86 -13.31
N ASP A 337 -5.26 -8.71 -12.73
CA ASP A 337 -6.15 -7.56 -12.55
C ASP A 337 -6.72 -7.08 -13.89
N LEU A 338 -5.84 -6.86 -14.89
CA LEU A 338 -6.24 -6.52 -16.26
C LEU A 338 -7.06 -7.64 -16.92
N GLY A 339 -6.69 -8.90 -16.68
CA GLY A 339 -7.43 -10.07 -17.18
C GLY A 339 -8.88 -10.09 -16.69
N ILE A 340 -9.06 -9.93 -15.38
CA ILE A 340 -10.38 -9.98 -14.75
C ILE A 340 -11.25 -8.78 -15.14
N HIS A 341 -10.70 -7.56 -14.99
CA HIS A 341 -11.50 -6.34 -15.10
C HIS A 341 -11.62 -5.79 -16.53
N TYR A 342 -10.67 -6.13 -17.40
CA TYR A 342 -10.66 -5.65 -18.78
C TYR A 342 -10.97 -6.75 -19.81
N GLU A 343 -10.33 -7.91 -19.71
CA GLU A 343 -10.53 -9.02 -20.65
C GLU A 343 -11.71 -9.93 -20.26
N GLY A 344 -12.14 -9.91 -19.01
CA GLY A 344 -13.27 -10.70 -18.50
C GLY A 344 -12.90 -12.13 -18.10
N TRP A 345 -11.68 -12.28 -17.55
CA TRP A 345 -11.25 -13.56 -17.02
C TRP A 345 -12.15 -14.02 -15.87
N THR A 346 -12.49 -15.29 -15.91
CA THR A 346 -13.15 -16.03 -14.84
C THR A 346 -12.10 -16.68 -13.92
N THR A 347 -12.55 -17.29 -12.83
CA THR A 347 -11.66 -18.09 -11.96
C THR A 347 -10.96 -19.21 -12.74
N ASP A 348 -11.66 -19.85 -13.72
CA ASP A 348 -11.06 -20.89 -14.56
C ASP A 348 -9.92 -20.33 -15.42
N ASP A 349 -10.09 -19.13 -15.99
CA ASP A 349 -9.06 -18.47 -16.80
C ASP A 349 -7.84 -18.10 -15.94
N VAL A 350 -8.06 -17.64 -14.70
CA VAL A 350 -6.97 -17.36 -13.73
C VAL A 350 -6.25 -18.65 -13.34
N THR A 351 -6.98 -19.77 -13.15
CA THR A 351 -6.39 -21.09 -12.88
C THR A 351 -5.51 -21.53 -14.05
N GLU A 352 -6.00 -21.43 -15.30
CA GLU A 352 -5.21 -21.77 -16.50
C GLU A 352 -3.94 -20.92 -16.57
N PHE A 353 -4.07 -19.61 -16.40
CA PHE A 353 -2.93 -18.68 -16.42
C PHE A 353 -1.89 -19.00 -15.33
N LEU A 354 -2.30 -19.15 -14.07
CA LEU A 354 -1.39 -19.41 -12.97
C LEU A 354 -0.76 -20.81 -13.02
N SER A 355 -1.42 -21.80 -13.64
CA SER A 355 -0.88 -23.15 -13.83
C SER A 355 0.40 -23.18 -14.66
N ASP A 356 0.54 -22.27 -15.63
CA ASP A 356 1.77 -22.09 -16.42
C ASP A 356 2.99 -21.71 -15.57
N TYR A 357 2.73 -21.15 -14.38
CA TYR A 357 3.74 -20.75 -13.39
C TYR A 357 3.87 -21.73 -12.23
N GLY A 358 3.13 -22.85 -12.24
CA GLY A 358 3.11 -23.84 -11.16
C GLY A 358 2.33 -23.40 -9.92
N LEU A 359 1.41 -22.45 -10.06
CA LEU A 359 0.56 -21.91 -9.00
C LEU A 359 -0.90 -22.31 -9.26
N ASP A 360 -1.20 -23.60 -9.13
CA ASP A 360 -2.49 -24.21 -9.46
C ASP A 360 -3.31 -24.70 -8.24
N ASP A 361 -2.93 -24.26 -7.04
CA ASP A 361 -3.69 -24.55 -5.83
C ASP A 361 -5.03 -23.80 -5.82
N ASP A 362 -6.13 -24.55 -5.77
CA ASP A 362 -7.50 -24.00 -5.87
C ASP A 362 -7.80 -22.90 -4.83
N GLU A 363 -7.29 -23.05 -3.60
CA GLU A 363 -7.52 -22.08 -2.52
C GLU A 363 -6.78 -20.77 -2.79
N THR A 364 -5.53 -20.87 -3.22
CA THR A 364 -4.70 -19.71 -3.62
C THR A 364 -5.31 -18.97 -4.79
N VAL A 365 -5.68 -19.69 -5.88
CA VAL A 365 -6.31 -19.08 -7.07
C VAL A 365 -7.59 -18.35 -6.70
N HIS A 366 -8.46 -19.00 -5.92
CA HIS A 366 -9.72 -18.40 -5.49
C HIS A 366 -9.50 -17.17 -4.62
N SER A 367 -8.54 -17.21 -3.71
CA SER A 367 -8.18 -16.06 -2.86
C SER A 367 -7.69 -14.87 -3.69
N VAL A 368 -6.80 -15.10 -4.67
CA VAL A 368 -6.29 -14.05 -5.57
C VAL A 368 -7.42 -13.46 -6.41
N PHE A 369 -8.26 -14.33 -7.01
CA PHE A 369 -9.41 -13.87 -7.81
C PHE A 369 -10.33 -12.95 -7.01
N ARG A 370 -10.69 -13.36 -5.79
CA ARG A 370 -11.56 -12.59 -4.90
C ARG A 370 -10.96 -11.26 -4.49
N ALA A 371 -9.70 -11.26 -4.07
CA ALA A 371 -9.01 -10.04 -3.67
C ALA A 371 -9.02 -9.00 -4.80
N ILE A 372 -8.76 -9.44 -6.04
CA ILE A 372 -8.75 -8.55 -7.21
C ILE A 372 -10.15 -8.09 -7.58
N VAL A 373 -11.16 -8.98 -7.57
CA VAL A 373 -12.55 -8.60 -7.87
C VAL A 373 -13.08 -7.57 -6.87
N SER A 374 -12.72 -7.70 -5.59
CA SER A 374 -13.21 -6.78 -4.54
C SER A 374 -12.56 -5.40 -4.58
N ASP A 375 -11.34 -5.27 -5.10
CA ASP A 375 -10.62 -3.98 -5.17
C ASP A 375 -9.92 -3.78 -6.51
N PRO A 376 -10.67 -3.38 -7.56
CA PRO A 376 -10.15 -3.24 -8.91
C PRO A 376 -9.01 -2.22 -9.01
N ALA A 377 -7.95 -2.60 -9.70
CA ALA A 377 -6.74 -1.81 -9.92
C ALA A 377 -5.90 -1.51 -8.67
N SER A 378 -6.17 -2.15 -7.51
CA SER A 378 -5.44 -1.89 -6.26
C SER A 378 -3.98 -2.33 -6.29
N TYR A 379 -3.65 -3.38 -7.04
CA TYR A 379 -2.27 -3.86 -7.20
C TYR A 379 -1.49 -3.13 -8.29
N LEU A 380 -2.17 -2.44 -9.21
CA LEU A 380 -1.52 -1.79 -10.34
C LEU A 380 -0.57 -0.64 -9.96
N PRO A 381 -0.82 0.19 -8.92
CA PRO A 381 0.15 1.20 -8.48
C PRO A 381 1.51 0.61 -8.12
N TYR A 382 1.53 -0.53 -7.44
CA TYR A 382 2.75 -1.25 -7.07
C TYR A 382 3.47 -1.81 -8.31
N CYS A 383 2.75 -2.56 -9.13
CA CYS A 383 3.30 -3.21 -10.30
C CYS A 383 3.69 -2.21 -11.40
N ILE A 384 2.71 -1.47 -11.91
CA ILE A 384 2.91 -0.54 -13.04
C ILE A 384 3.79 0.64 -12.64
N GLY A 385 3.54 1.22 -11.44
CA GLY A 385 4.38 2.30 -10.92
C GLY A 385 5.85 1.89 -10.80
N TYR A 386 6.13 0.70 -10.29
CA TYR A 386 7.48 0.14 -10.23
C TYR A 386 8.10 -0.04 -11.62
N MET A 387 7.34 -0.61 -12.56
CA MET A 387 7.81 -0.82 -13.94
C MET A 387 8.12 0.49 -14.65
N GLU A 388 7.29 1.53 -14.46
CA GLU A 388 7.52 2.88 -15.00
C GLU A 388 8.82 3.49 -14.44
N PHE A 389 9.13 3.34 -13.15
CA PHE A 389 10.41 3.80 -12.60
C PHE A 389 11.61 3.05 -13.17
N LYS A 390 11.48 1.74 -13.40
CA LYS A 390 12.54 0.94 -14.04
C LYS A 390 12.77 1.38 -15.48
N GLU A 391 11.71 1.47 -16.27
CA GLU A 391 11.78 1.90 -17.68
C GLU A 391 12.40 3.30 -17.76
N LEU A 392 11.91 4.24 -16.95
CA LEU A 392 12.42 5.62 -16.92
C LEU A 392 13.90 5.70 -16.55
N ARG A 393 14.37 4.86 -15.63
CA ARG A 393 15.80 4.76 -15.28
C ARG A 393 16.59 4.19 -16.47
N ASP A 394 16.15 3.08 -17.03
CA ASP A 394 16.87 2.36 -18.08
C ASP A 394 16.95 3.22 -19.36
N ASP A 395 15.88 3.90 -19.74
CA ASP A 395 15.84 4.84 -20.88
C ASP A 395 16.74 6.08 -20.66
N THR A 396 16.77 6.57 -19.42
CA THR A 396 17.64 7.70 -19.05
C THR A 396 19.10 7.28 -19.11
N GLU A 397 19.44 6.10 -18.59
CA GLU A 397 20.80 5.53 -18.64
C GLU A 397 21.24 5.27 -20.09
N GLU A 398 20.36 4.70 -20.93
CA GLU A 398 20.66 4.50 -22.35
C GLU A 398 20.91 5.84 -23.08
N THR A 399 20.11 6.86 -22.76
CA THR A 399 20.23 8.20 -23.38
C THR A 399 21.51 8.93 -22.96
N MET A 400 21.91 8.84 -21.71
CA MET A 400 23.05 9.57 -21.15
C MET A 400 24.37 8.78 -21.23
N GLY A 401 24.31 7.45 -21.32
CA GLY A 401 25.49 6.58 -21.36
C GLY A 401 26.44 6.82 -20.17
N ASP A 402 27.70 7.11 -20.47
CA ASP A 402 28.74 7.31 -19.44
C ASP A 402 28.49 8.54 -18.51
N ASP A 403 27.59 9.45 -18.89
CA ASP A 403 27.23 10.63 -18.10
C ASP A 403 26.07 10.34 -17.12
N PHE A 404 25.47 9.15 -17.16
CA PHE A 404 24.41 8.77 -16.21
C PHE A 404 24.95 8.58 -14.81
N ASN A 405 24.23 9.14 -13.83
CA ASN A 405 24.52 8.98 -12.40
C ASN A 405 23.23 8.65 -11.66
N LEU A 406 23.13 7.42 -11.13
CA LEU A 406 21.93 6.92 -10.47
C LEU A 406 21.50 7.79 -9.28
N LYS A 407 22.45 8.28 -8.48
CA LYS A 407 22.16 9.15 -7.34
C LYS A 407 21.54 10.49 -7.76
N GLU A 408 22.05 11.09 -8.82
CA GLU A 408 21.52 12.34 -9.37
C GLU A 408 20.15 12.13 -10.03
N PHE A 409 19.95 11.00 -10.68
CA PHE A 409 18.65 10.58 -11.21
C PHE A 409 17.60 10.47 -10.09
N HIS A 410 17.91 9.75 -9.00
CA HIS A 410 17.01 9.66 -7.85
C HIS A 410 16.76 11.04 -7.19
N GLN A 411 17.80 11.90 -7.11
CA GLN A 411 17.62 13.26 -6.60
C GLN A 411 16.65 14.08 -7.47
N CYS A 412 16.75 13.94 -8.79
CA CYS A 412 15.84 14.62 -9.71
C CYS A 412 14.40 14.18 -9.50
N ILE A 413 14.15 12.86 -9.43
CA ILE A 413 12.82 12.29 -9.16
C ILE A 413 12.23 12.84 -7.86
N LEU A 414 12.99 12.74 -6.76
CA LEU A 414 12.54 13.18 -5.43
C LEU A 414 12.27 14.69 -5.37
N ASN A 415 13.03 15.50 -6.10
CA ASN A 415 12.81 16.94 -6.19
C ASN A 415 11.56 17.31 -7.00
N ILE A 416 11.25 16.54 -8.06
CA ILE A 416 10.02 16.71 -8.83
C ILE A 416 8.82 16.35 -7.95
N GLY A 417 8.92 15.25 -7.21
CA GLY A 417 7.88 14.76 -6.30
C GLY A 417 6.67 14.16 -7.02
N PRO A 418 5.64 13.73 -6.26
CA PRO A 418 4.52 12.96 -6.80
C PRO A 418 3.81 13.63 -7.98
N CYS A 419 3.72 12.92 -9.10
CA CYS A 419 3.03 13.32 -10.33
C CYS A 419 2.79 12.08 -11.22
N SER A 420 2.09 12.25 -12.35
CA SER A 420 1.98 11.21 -13.37
C SER A 420 3.32 11.00 -14.10
N PHE A 421 3.50 9.81 -14.69
CA PHE A 421 4.79 9.44 -15.30
C PHE A 421 5.12 10.25 -16.55
N ASP A 422 4.14 10.66 -17.36
CA ASP A 422 4.33 11.57 -18.48
C ASP A 422 4.90 12.94 -18.05
N VAL A 423 4.47 13.43 -16.88
CA VAL A 423 4.99 14.67 -16.29
C VAL A 423 6.40 14.42 -15.73
N LEU A 424 6.63 13.31 -15.06
CA LEU A 424 7.92 12.95 -14.48
C LEU A 424 8.99 12.85 -15.57
N GLU A 425 8.72 12.10 -16.65
CA GLU A 425 9.61 11.96 -17.81
C GLU A 425 9.98 13.32 -18.40
N LYS A 426 8.98 14.16 -18.66
CA LYS A 426 9.19 15.49 -19.21
C LYS A 426 10.13 16.35 -18.36
N TYR A 427 10.02 16.28 -17.03
CA TYR A 427 10.88 17.05 -16.15
C TYR A 427 12.28 16.44 -16.02
N ILE A 428 12.42 15.12 -16.02
CA ILE A 428 13.73 14.45 -16.09
C ILE A 428 14.46 14.84 -17.37
N GLN A 429 13.79 14.81 -18.52
CA GLN A 429 14.38 15.25 -19.77
C GLN A 429 14.85 16.70 -19.74
N LYS A 430 14.13 17.58 -19.04
CA LYS A 430 14.44 19.01 -18.97
C LYS A 430 15.53 19.32 -17.93
N ASP A 431 15.41 18.73 -16.75
CA ASP A 431 16.14 19.17 -15.55
C ASP A 431 17.34 18.25 -15.22
N TYR A 432 17.44 17.07 -15.88
CA TYR A 432 18.54 16.13 -15.70
C TYR A 432 19.29 15.81 -17.02
N ILE A 433 18.57 15.41 -18.09
CA ILE A 433 19.24 15.01 -19.34
C ILE A 433 19.79 16.21 -20.12
N ARG A 434 19.13 17.36 -20.07
CA ARG A 434 19.52 18.58 -20.81
C ARG A 434 20.19 19.66 -19.93
N ALA A 435 20.38 19.38 -18.64
CA ALA A 435 21.04 20.30 -17.72
C ALA A 435 22.55 20.25 -17.89
#